data_533b80686286f4dbf898201b452f4d53
#
_entry.id   533b80686286f4dbf898201b452f4d53
#
_cell.length_a   1.000
_cell.length_b   1.000
_cell.length_c   1.000
_cell.angle_alpha   90.00
_cell.angle_beta   90.00
_cell.angle_gamma   90.00
#
_symmetry.space_group_name_H-M   'P 1'
#
loop_
_entity.id
_entity.type
_entity.pdbx_description
1 polymer ?
#
loop_
_entity_poly.entity_id
_entity_poly.type
_entity_poly.pdbx_seq_one_letter_code
_entity_poly.pdbx_strand_id
1 'polypeptide(L)'
;LVNKVVYEGSRRDVPNKRVMILTRSAFPGMQRYSTATWSGDVGHDWETLRRQIVGGLGMTVSGLPWWTYDAGGFFRPGDNQYIDPKYHECFLRWLQTSVFLPLMRVHGYMSNTEFWNYGARMADLARKSLNTRYSLFPYIYSEAANISFKGGTMMRPLVMDYASDTLAISQKYEYMFGSSLLVAPVVEENKKTWDVYLPENKGGWYDFWTGQFIAEKGWKQVPVTLEQIPVFVKAGTILPFADGKFQTTQAAAEANWIIKVFAGADGTYTVYEDDGTNYDYEKGLYSNIRFIWNDARNELTITR
;
A
#
# COMPACT_ATOMS: atom_id res chain seq x y z
N LEU A 1 6.71 17.69 -20.29
CA LEU A 1 6.85 19.14 -20.24
C LEU A 1 5.91 19.77 -19.20
N VAL A 2 4.60 19.49 -19.22
CA VAL A 2 3.61 20.10 -18.32
C VAL A 2 4.00 19.90 -16.83
N ASN A 3 4.26 18.67 -16.41
CA ASN A 3 4.62 18.36 -15.03
C ASN A 3 5.89 19.10 -14.57
N LYS A 4 6.88 19.23 -15.47
CA LYS A 4 8.09 20.01 -15.19
C LYS A 4 7.76 21.46 -14.91
N VAL A 5 6.98 22.09 -15.81
CA VAL A 5 6.63 23.52 -15.68
C VAL A 5 5.83 23.78 -14.41
N VAL A 6 4.85 22.92 -14.09
CA VAL A 6 4.06 23.04 -12.86
C VAL A 6 4.95 22.86 -11.62
N TYR A 7 5.82 21.85 -11.62
CA TYR A 7 6.73 21.59 -10.50
C TYR A 7 7.69 22.74 -10.25
N GLU A 8 8.41 23.18 -11.30
CA GLU A 8 9.40 24.25 -11.19
C GLU A 8 8.75 25.59 -10.83
N GLY A 9 7.57 25.90 -11.40
CA GLY A 9 6.79 27.07 -11.06
C GLY A 9 6.35 27.07 -9.58
N SER A 10 5.76 25.96 -9.13
CA SER A 10 5.32 25.81 -7.74
C SER A 10 6.49 25.91 -6.74
N ARG A 11 7.64 25.32 -7.06
CA ARG A 11 8.85 25.44 -6.21
C ARG A 11 9.40 26.84 -6.15
N ARG A 12 9.33 27.60 -7.25
CA ARG A 12 9.74 29.02 -7.29
C ARG A 12 8.79 29.89 -6.47
N ASP A 13 7.48 29.70 -6.64
CA ASP A 13 6.46 30.59 -6.10
C ASP A 13 6.16 30.28 -4.62
N VAL A 14 6.29 29.01 -4.20
CA VAL A 14 6.09 28.57 -2.81
C VAL A 14 7.23 27.61 -2.41
N PRO A 15 8.47 28.12 -2.23
CA PRO A 15 9.67 27.28 -2.07
C PRO A 15 9.69 26.42 -0.81
N ASN A 16 8.93 26.76 0.21
CA ASN A 16 8.89 26.09 1.50
C ASN A 16 7.77 25.04 1.60
N LYS A 17 7.07 24.73 0.51
CA LYS A 17 5.99 23.75 0.50
C LYS A 17 6.22 22.69 -0.57
N ARG A 18 6.14 21.41 -0.19
CA ARG A 18 6.26 20.29 -1.13
C ARG A 18 5.19 20.33 -2.20
N VAL A 19 5.62 20.16 -3.42
CA VAL A 19 4.72 19.99 -4.57
C VAL A 19 4.27 18.53 -4.63
N MET A 20 2.99 18.31 -4.93
CA MET A 20 2.42 17.02 -5.28
C MET A 20 1.55 17.21 -6.52
N ILE A 21 1.84 16.48 -7.58
CA ILE A 21 1.10 16.52 -8.83
C ILE A 21 0.45 15.16 -9.04
N LEU A 22 -0.86 15.14 -9.28
CA LEU A 22 -1.56 13.97 -9.78
C LEU A 22 -1.93 14.24 -11.25
N THR A 23 -1.48 13.39 -12.15
CA THR A 23 -1.68 13.56 -13.60
C THR A 23 -2.14 12.25 -14.24
N ARG A 24 -2.89 12.38 -15.33
CA ARG A 24 -3.41 11.24 -16.07
C ARG A 24 -2.39 10.66 -17.07
N SER A 25 -1.53 11.51 -17.61
CA SER A 25 -0.49 11.11 -18.58
C SER A 25 0.81 10.83 -17.85
N ALA A 26 1.45 9.72 -18.19
CA ALA A 26 2.65 9.26 -17.52
C ALA A 26 3.70 8.78 -18.53
N PHE A 27 4.97 8.92 -18.14
CA PHE A 27 6.12 8.31 -18.83
C PHE A 27 7.27 8.14 -17.80
N PRO A 28 8.21 7.22 -18.00
CA PRO A 28 9.35 7.03 -17.10
C PRO A 28 10.17 8.29 -16.89
N GLY A 29 10.47 8.60 -15.61
CA GLY A 29 11.22 9.79 -15.22
C GLY A 29 10.37 10.97 -14.74
N MET A 30 9.04 10.91 -14.89
CA MET A 30 8.17 11.99 -14.42
C MET A 30 8.12 12.13 -12.90
N GLN A 31 8.43 11.07 -12.17
CA GLN A 31 8.47 11.08 -10.69
C GLN A 31 9.43 12.11 -10.11
N ARG A 32 10.47 12.53 -10.86
CA ARG A 32 11.39 13.62 -10.48
C ARG A 32 10.71 14.96 -10.27
N TYR A 33 9.49 15.10 -10.79
CA TYR A 33 8.68 16.32 -10.67
C TYR A 33 7.55 16.14 -9.65
N SER A 34 7.77 15.34 -8.62
CA SER A 34 6.77 15.01 -7.57
C SER A 34 5.43 14.57 -8.14
N THR A 35 5.49 13.76 -9.20
CA THR A 35 4.31 13.40 -9.98
C THR A 35 3.90 11.96 -9.71
N ALA A 36 2.63 11.81 -9.38
CA ALA A 36 1.91 10.55 -9.32
C ALA A 36 0.91 10.45 -10.47
N THR A 37 0.48 9.24 -10.81
CA THR A 37 -0.54 9.00 -11.83
C THR A 37 -1.63 8.08 -11.31
N TRP A 38 -2.79 8.10 -11.96
CA TRP A 38 -3.88 7.15 -11.72
C TRP A 38 -4.41 6.62 -13.05
N SER A 39 -5.20 5.57 -12.96
CA SER A 39 -5.72 4.85 -14.14
C SER A 39 -6.76 5.61 -14.96
N GLY A 40 -7.19 6.80 -14.50
CA GLY A 40 -8.23 7.58 -15.17
C GLY A 40 -9.65 7.07 -14.86
N ASP A 41 -10.58 7.38 -15.75
CA ASP A 41 -12.02 7.14 -15.57
C ASP A 41 -12.35 5.70 -15.97
N VAL A 42 -12.33 4.81 -14.98
CA VAL A 42 -12.54 3.36 -15.18
C VAL A 42 -13.89 2.90 -14.63
N GLY A 43 -14.34 1.74 -15.06
CA GLY A 43 -15.53 1.07 -14.54
C GLY A 43 -15.36 0.62 -13.08
N HIS A 44 -16.42 0.04 -12.52
CA HIS A 44 -16.54 -0.29 -11.09
C HIS A 44 -16.60 -1.79 -10.78
N ASP A 45 -16.53 -2.64 -11.81
CA ASP A 45 -16.74 -4.08 -11.69
C ASP A 45 -15.48 -4.86 -11.28
N TRP A 46 -15.66 -6.15 -11.05
CA TRP A 46 -14.61 -7.09 -10.67
C TRP A 46 -13.53 -7.25 -11.75
N GLU A 47 -13.91 -7.25 -13.03
CA GLU A 47 -12.96 -7.34 -14.13
C GLU A 47 -12.08 -6.11 -14.20
N THR A 48 -12.67 -4.95 -13.98
CA THR A 48 -11.94 -3.69 -13.90
C THR A 48 -10.95 -3.72 -12.72
N LEU A 49 -11.36 -4.18 -11.52
CA LEU A 49 -10.44 -4.33 -10.38
C LEU A 49 -9.24 -5.21 -10.73
N ARG A 50 -9.46 -6.37 -11.35
CA ARG A 50 -8.37 -7.26 -11.80
C ARG A 50 -7.41 -6.55 -12.73
N ARG A 51 -7.94 -5.83 -13.73
CA ARG A 51 -7.13 -5.05 -14.69
C ARG A 51 -6.36 -3.92 -14.02
N GLN A 52 -6.94 -3.29 -13.01
CA GLN A 52 -6.27 -2.22 -12.27
C GLN A 52 -5.06 -2.74 -11.48
N ILE A 53 -5.18 -3.89 -10.82
CA ILE A 53 -4.04 -4.48 -10.10
C ILE A 53 -2.91 -4.80 -11.09
N VAL A 54 -3.21 -5.49 -12.18
CA VAL A 54 -2.20 -5.84 -13.21
C VAL A 54 -1.61 -4.58 -13.86
N GLY A 55 -2.45 -3.60 -14.18
CA GLY A 55 -2.01 -2.33 -14.75
C GLY A 55 -1.10 -1.55 -13.81
N GLY A 56 -1.44 -1.50 -12.51
CA GLY A 56 -0.62 -0.86 -11.48
C GLY A 56 0.75 -1.53 -11.34
N LEU A 57 0.80 -2.85 -11.32
CA LEU A 57 2.06 -3.60 -11.32
C LEU A 57 2.88 -3.31 -12.58
N GLY A 58 2.24 -3.23 -13.75
CA GLY A 58 2.89 -2.84 -15.01
C GLY A 58 3.46 -1.42 -14.98
N MET A 59 2.72 -0.47 -14.40
CA MET A 59 3.19 0.91 -14.23
C MET A 59 4.42 0.98 -13.33
N THR A 60 4.40 0.27 -12.20
CA THR A 60 5.48 0.34 -11.23
C THR A 60 6.78 -0.29 -11.74
N VAL A 61 6.74 -1.42 -12.47
CA VAL A 61 7.95 -2.00 -13.12
C VAL A 61 8.46 -1.15 -14.29
N SER A 62 7.60 -0.31 -14.87
CA SER A 62 8.00 0.64 -15.90
C SER A 62 8.65 1.92 -15.34
N GLY A 63 8.96 1.97 -14.05
CA GLY A 63 9.61 3.11 -13.40
C GLY A 63 8.67 4.25 -13.00
N LEU A 64 7.39 3.94 -12.80
CA LEU A 64 6.34 4.87 -12.35
C LEU A 64 5.83 4.43 -10.96
N PRO A 65 6.61 4.68 -9.89
CA PRO A 65 6.35 4.09 -8.56
C PRO A 65 5.12 4.67 -7.86
N TRP A 66 4.67 5.85 -8.25
CA TRP A 66 3.56 6.57 -7.62
C TRP A 66 2.30 6.42 -8.45
N TRP A 67 1.58 5.35 -8.18
CA TRP A 67 0.36 5.01 -8.90
C TRP A 67 -0.81 4.76 -7.94
N THR A 68 -2.02 5.01 -8.44
CA THR A 68 -3.28 4.73 -7.76
C THR A 68 -4.42 4.49 -8.75
N TYR A 69 -5.60 4.23 -8.21
CA TYR A 69 -6.88 4.20 -8.91
C TYR A 69 -7.97 4.86 -8.06
N ASP A 70 -9.14 5.06 -8.66
CA ASP A 70 -10.33 5.48 -7.95
C ASP A 70 -11.01 4.25 -7.32
N ALA A 71 -10.85 4.05 -6.01
CA ALA A 71 -11.39 2.87 -5.33
C ALA A 71 -12.91 2.79 -5.49
N GLY A 72 -13.39 1.63 -5.98
CA GLY A 72 -14.76 1.38 -6.35
C GLY A 72 -15.12 1.81 -7.78
N GLY A 73 -14.14 2.26 -8.58
CA GLY A 73 -14.31 2.75 -9.95
C GLY A 73 -14.77 4.21 -10.03
N PHE A 74 -14.42 4.88 -11.12
CA PHE A 74 -14.87 6.25 -11.40
C PHE A 74 -16.31 6.27 -11.87
N PHE A 75 -16.67 5.45 -12.87
CA PHE A 75 -18.04 5.29 -13.33
C PHE A 75 -18.77 4.30 -12.42
N ARG A 76 -19.59 4.82 -11.52
CA ARG A 76 -20.35 4.09 -10.51
C ARG A 76 -21.68 3.56 -11.07
N PRO A 77 -22.32 2.57 -10.43
CA PRO A 77 -23.60 2.01 -10.90
C PRO A 77 -24.83 2.92 -10.72
N GLY A 78 -24.65 4.23 -10.51
CA GLY A 78 -25.74 5.18 -10.26
C GLY A 78 -26.33 5.01 -8.85
N ASP A 79 -27.60 5.35 -8.66
CA ASP A 79 -28.26 5.35 -7.34
C ASP A 79 -28.30 3.96 -6.69
N ASN A 80 -28.29 2.89 -7.48
CA ASN A 80 -28.24 1.52 -6.98
C ASN A 80 -26.98 1.23 -6.16
N GLN A 81 -25.89 1.99 -6.35
CA GLN A 81 -24.66 1.82 -5.60
C GLN A 81 -24.85 1.84 -4.08
N TYR A 82 -25.83 2.61 -3.58
CA TYR A 82 -26.04 2.77 -2.14
C TYR A 82 -26.79 1.61 -1.48
N ILE A 83 -27.45 0.76 -2.27
CA ILE A 83 -28.32 -0.31 -1.76
C ILE A 83 -27.96 -1.70 -2.29
N ASP A 84 -27.17 -1.82 -3.35
CA ASP A 84 -26.79 -3.11 -3.95
C ASP A 84 -25.67 -3.79 -3.16
N PRO A 85 -25.92 -4.91 -2.46
CA PRO A 85 -24.91 -5.63 -1.70
C PRO A 85 -23.75 -6.15 -2.57
N LYS A 86 -24.00 -6.46 -3.86
CA LYS A 86 -22.97 -6.94 -4.79
C LYS A 86 -21.96 -5.83 -5.09
N TYR A 87 -22.46 -4.62 -5.32
CA TYR A 87 -21.56 -3.49 -5.49
C TYR A 87 -20.84 -3.13 -4.19
N HIS A 88 -21.51 -3.25 -3.03
CA HIS A 88 -20.86 -3.01 -1.73
C HIS A 88 -19.66 -3.94 -1.50
N GLU A 89 -19.81 -5.23 -1.81
CA GLU A 89 -18.67 -6.17 -1.71
C GLU A 89 -17.55 -5.78 -2.67
N CYS A 90 -17.87 -5.51 -3.94
CA CYS A 90 -16.88 -5.11 -4.93
C CYS A 90 -16.15 -3.83 -4.49
N PHE A 91 -16.89 -2.77 -4.13
CA PHE A 91 -16.31 -1.52 -3.65
C PHE A 91 -15.39 -1.73 -2.44
N LEU A 92 -15.83 -2.56 -1.49
CA LEU A 92 -15.02 -2.87 -0.31
C LEU A 92 -13.70 -3.56 -0.69
N ARG A 93 -13.70 -4.49 -1.65
CA ARG A 93 -12.46 -5.14 -2.12
C ARG A 93 -11.52 -4.17 -2.84
N TRP A 94 -12.07 -3.25 -3.62
CA TRP A 94 -11.29 -2.14 -4.17
C TRP A 94 -10.63 -1.32 -3.05
N LEU A 95 -11.40 -0.95 -2.03
CA LEU A 95 -10.92 -0.16 -0.90
C LEU A 95 -9.85 -0.90 -0.10
N GLN A 96 -10.08 -2.17 0.25
CA GLN A 96 -9.12 -2.99 0.99
C GLN A 96 -7.81 -3.16 0.23
N THR A 97 -7.86 -3.35 -1.10
CA THR A 97 -6.67 -3.41 -1.94
C THR A 97 -5.96 -2.05 -1.96
N SER A 98 -6.69 -0.94 -1.99
CA SER A 98 -6.11 0.41 -2.03
C SER A 98 -5.33 0.79 -0.77
N VAL A 99 -5.58 0.12 0.37
CA VAL A 99 -4.76 0.26 1.58
C VAL A 99 -3.28 -0.03 1.29
N PHE A 100 -3.03 -0.97 0.39
CA PHE A 100 -1.70 -1.45 0.01
C PHE A 100 -1.27 -0.97 -1.40
N LEU A 101 -1.66 0.24 -1.75
CA LEU A 101 -1.15 0.97 -2.92
C LEU A 101 -0.23 2.12 -2.48
N PRO A 102 0.66 2.61 -3.37
CA PRO A 102 1.49 3.78 -3.06
C PRO A 102 0.67 4.99 -2.61
N LEU A 103 -0.43 5.29 -3.31
CA LEU A 103 -1.44 6.28 -2.92
C LEU A 103 -2.80 5.60 -2.75
N MET A 104 -3.57 6.09 -1.79
CA MET A 104 -4.94 5.62 -1.56
C MET A 104 -5.91 6.77 -1.82
N ARG A 105 -6.91 6.55 -2.67
CA ARG A 105 -7.99 7.53 -2.89
C ARG A 105 -9.32 6.85 -3.17
N VAL A 106 -10.38 7.52 -2.81
CA VAL A 106 -11.75 7.21 -3.20
C VAL A 106 -12.27 8.38 -4.02
N HIS A 107 -12.79 8.10 -5.20
CA HIS A 107 -13.32 9.11 -6.10
C HIS A 107 -14.32 8.45 -7.05
N GLY A 108 -15.32 9.20 -7.52
CA GLY A 108 -16.33 8.69 -8.44
C GLY A 108 -17.10 9.81 -9.12
N TYR A 109 -17.59 9.54 -10.33
CA TYR A 109 -18.34 10.48 -11.14
C TYR A 109 -19.78 10.59 -10.67
N MET A 110 -20.27 11.82 -10.51
CA MET A 110 -21.67 12.16 -10.17
C MET A 110 -22.25 11.29 -9.05
N SER A 111 -21.48 11.04 -8.00
CA SER A 111 -21.90 10.21 -6.88
C SER A 111 -21.29 10.69 -5.56
N ASN A 112 -22.00 10.44 -4.46
CA ASN A 112 -21.48 10.58 -3.12
C ASN A 112 -20.65 9.34 -2.81
N THR A 113 -19.35 9.50 -2.67
CA THR A 113 -18.40 8.38 -2.49
C THR A 113 -18.05 8.12 -1.02
N GLU A 114 -18.58 8.90 -0.12
CA GLU A 114 -18.37 8.79 1.31
C GLU A 114 -19.03 7.53 1.88
N PHE A 115 -18.31 6.79 2.69
CA PHE A 115 -18.70 5.46 3.16
C PHE A 115 -19.99 5.41 3.95
N TRP A 116 -20.34 6.49 4.64
CA TRP A 116 -21.60 6.57 5.40
C TRP A 116 -22.86 6.56 4.52
N ASN A 117 -22.73 6.88 3.24
CA ASN A 117 -23.85 6.80 2.28
C ASN A 117 -24.22 5.35 1.93
N TYR A 118 -23.32 4.38 2.20
CA TYR A 118 -23.50 2.95 1.92
C TYR A 118 -23.99 2.15 3.14
N GLY A 119 -24.44 2.85 4.19
CA GLY A 119 -24.94 2.28 5.44
C GLY A 119 -23.85 1.98 6.49
N ALA A 120 -24.30 1.75 7.72
CA ALA A 120 -23.42 1.65 8.90
C ALA A 120 -22.37 0.53 8.77
N ARG A 121 -22.77 -0.64 8.24
CA ARG A 121 -21.84 -1.76 8.07
C ARG A 121 -20.69 -1.42 7.12
N MET A 122 -20.98 -0.80 5.98
CA MET A 122 -19.95 -0.38 5.02
C MET A 122 -19.05 0.69 5.62
N ALA A 123 -19.61 1.65 6.35
CA ALA A 123 -18.83 2.67 7.05
C ALA A 123 -17.87 2.05 8.07
N ASP A 124 -18.28 1.02 8.81
CA ASP A 124 -17.42 0.34 9.78
C ASP A 124 -16.30 -0.47 9.12
N LEU A 125 -16.60 -1.20 8.05
CA LEU A 125 -15.60 -1.95 7.28
C LEU A 125 -14.58 -1.02 6.60
N ALA A 126 -15.06 0.09 6.04
CA ALA A 126 -14.21 1.12 5.47
C ALA A 126 -13.30 1.77 6.53
N ARG A 127 -13.85 2.08 7.72
CA ARG A 127 -13.08 2.64 8.83
C ARG A 127 -11.96 1.70 9.29
N LYS A 128 -12.21 0.38 9.33
CA LYS A 128 -11.15 -0.63 9.62
C LYS A 128 -10.03 -0.56 8.60
N SER A 129 -10.35 -0.52 7.30
CA SER A 129 -9.37 -0.39 6.21
C SER A 129 -8.56 0.90 6.32
N LEU A 130 -9.22 2.02 6.58
CA LEU A 130 -8.55 3.32 6.76
C LEU A 130 -7.65 3.34 8.02
N ASN A 131 -8.12 2.78 9.13
CA ASN A 131 -7.29 2.68 10.34
C ASN A 131 -6.04 1.85 10.07
N THR A 132 -6.13 0.76 9.30
CA THR A 132 -4.95 -0.03 8.89
C THR A 132 -3.99 0.82 8.06
N ARG A 133 -4.49 1.59 7.10
CA ARG A 133 -3.65 2.48 6.27
C ARG A 133 -2.92 3.51 7.14
N TYR A 134 -3.62 4.15 8.06
CA TYR A 134 -3.02 5.16 8.95
C TYR A 134 -2.05 4.53 9.96
N SER A 135 -2.35 3.36 10.51
CA SER A 135 -1.42 2.68 11.42
C SER A 135 -0.13 2.26 10.71
N LEU A 136 -0.17 1.93 9.42
CA LEU A 136 1.02 1.64 8.60
C LEU A 136 1.77 2.90 8.14
N PHE A 137 1.40 4.09 8.55
CA PHE A 137 2.00 5.33 8.06
C PHE A 137 3.52 5.38 8.22
N PRO A 138 4.14 5.03 9.38
CA PRO A 138 5.60 5.04 9.52
C PRO A 138 6.29 4.10 8.54
N TYR A 139 5.70 2.92 8.28
CA TYR A 139 6.19 1.98 7.27
C TYR A 139 6.08 2.56 5.87
N ILE A 140 4.90 3.05 5.49
CA ILE A 140 4.62 3.58 4.15
C ILE A 140 5.52 4.79 3.85
N TYR A 141 5.70 5.68 4.81
CA TYR A 141 6.53 6.86 4.64
C TYR A 141 8.01 6.52 4.49
N SER A 142 8.50 5.53 5.26
CA SER A 142 9.87 5.03 5.17
C SER A 142 10.14 4.31 3.84
N GLU A 143 9.20 3.49 3.36
CA GLU A 143 9.30 2.88 2.02
C GLU A 143 9.28 3.95 0.92
N ALA A 144 8.47 5.01 1.08
CA ALA A 144 8.45 6.14 0.16
C ALA A 144 9.80 6.89 0.13
N ALA A 145 10.42 7.10 1.28
CA ALA A 145 11.76 7.68 1.38
C ALA A 145 12.82 6.79 0.69
N ASN A 146 12.78 5.48 0.93
CA ASN A 146 13.67 4.52 0.26
C ASN A 146 13.54 4.60 -1.26
N ILE A 147 12.32 4.65 -1.80
CA ILE A 147 12.06 4.79 -3.23
C ILE A 147 12.62 6.12 -3.77
N SER A 148 12.42 7.20 -3.03
CA SER A 148 12.85 8.53 -3.44
C SER A 148 14.38 8.67 -3.45
N PHE A 149 15.08 8.06 -2.48
CA PHE A 149 16.54 8.17 -2.36
C PHE A 149 17.30 7.08 -3.11
N LYS A 150 16.72 5.87 -3.20
CA LYS A 150 17.44 4.68 -3.72
C LYS A 150 16.84 4.11 -5.00
N GLY A 151 15.65 4.58 -5.39
CA GLY A 151 14.88 4.00 -6.48
C GLY A 151 14.07 2.77 -6.06
N GLY A 152 13.38 2.17 -7.02
CA GLY A 152 12.50 1.02 -6.79
C GLY A 152 11.02 1.40 -6.78
N THR A 153 10.19 0.54 -6.21
CA THR A 153 8.75 0.75 -6.15
C THR A 153 8.14 0.10 -4.91
N MET A 154 7.03 0.65 -4.42
CA MET A 154 6.31 0.13 -3.26
C MET A 154 5.40 -1.05 -3.62
N MET A 155 4.70 -0.98 -4.75
CA MET A 155 3.88 -2.06 -5.28
C MET A 155 4.74 -2.89 -6.24
N ARG A 156 5.11 -4.12 -5.83
CA ARG A 156 6.15 -4.93 -6.47
C ARG A 156 5.57 -6.26 -6.93
N PRO A 157 5.47 -6.55 -8.23
CA PRO A 157 5.08 -7.89 -8.67
C PRO A 157 6.10 -8.91 -8.15
N LEU A 158 5.63 -10.13 -7.84
CA LEU A 158 6.46 -11.15 -7.18
C LEU A 158 7.73 -11.50 -7.96
N VAL A 159 7.74 -11.32 -9.28
CA VAL A 159 8.95 -11.52 -10.10
C VAL A 159 10.13 -10.65 -9.69
N MET A 160 9.90 -9.48 -9.08
CA MET A 160 10.99 -8.60 -8.63
C MET A 160 11.76 -9.17 -7.43
N ASP A 161 11.08 -9.92 -6.57
CA ASP A 161 11.64 -10.47 -5.34
C ASP A 161 11.90 -11.98 -5.42
N TYR A 162 11.22 -12.70 -6.34
CA TYR A 162 11.23 -14.17 -6.46
C TYR A 162 11.42 -14.61 -7.92
N ALA A 163 12.40 -14.04 -8.62
CA ALA A 163 12.63 -14.24 -10.05
C ALA A 163 12.94 -15.70 -10.45
N SER A 164 13.40 -16.55 -9.52
CA SER A 164 13.65 -17.99 -9.76
C SER A 164 12.45 -18.88 -9.45
N ASP A 165 11.37 -18.35 -8.90
CA ASP A 165 10.16 -19.09 -8.54
C ASP A 165 9.09 -18.91 -9.62
N THR A 166 8.92 -19.94 -10.46
CA THR A 166 7.97 -19.90 -11.60
C THR A 166 6.52 -19.76 -11.17
N LEU A 167 6.13 -20.25 -9.98
CA LEU A 167 4.79 -20.09 -9.44
C LEU A 167 4.57 -18.66 -8.94
N ALA A 168 5.57 -18.08 -8.26
CA ALA A 168 5.53 -16.67 -7.86
C ALA A 168 5.41 -15.75 -9.09
N ILE A 169 6.20 -15.97 -10.14
CA ILE A 169 6.16 -15.18 -11.39
C ILE A 169 4.77 -15.26 -12.05
N SER A 170 4.09 -16.39 -11.95
CA SER A 170 2.77 -16.59 -12.55
C SER A 170 1.63 -15.88 -11.83
N GLN A 171 1.85 -15.36 -10.60
CA GLN A 171 0.82 -14.69 -9.83
C GLN A 171 0.49 -13.32 -10.44
N LYS A 172 -0.77 -13.14 -10.85
CA LYS A 172 -1.24 -11.91 -11.51
C LYS A 172 -1.70 -10.82 -10.54
N TYR A 173 -2.19 -11.23 -9.37
CA TYR A 173 -2.86 -10.32 -8.43
C TYR A 173 -2.14 -10.19 -7.11
N GLU A 174 -1.25 -11.14 -6.78
CA GLU A 174 -0.40 -11.07 -5.61
C GLU A 174 0.82 -10.19 -5.86
N TYR A 175 1.19 -9.42 -4.86
CA TYR A 175 2.34 -8.53 -4.95
C TYR A 175 2.94 -8.23 -3.57
N MET A 176 4.21 -7.82 -3.55
CA MET A 176 4.81 -7.25 -2.35
C MET A 176 4.44 -5.77 -2.24
N PHE A 177 4.04 -5.35 -1.05
CA PHE A 177 3.88 -3.96 -0.69
C PHE A 177 5.05 -3.54 0.20
N GLY A 178 5.94 -2.70 -0.35
CA GLY A 178 7.24 -2.43 0.22
C GLY A 178 8.11 -3.69 0.28
N SER A 179 9.00 -3.74 1.25
CA SER A 179 9.96 -4.83 1.40
C SER A 179 9.40 -6.08 2.11
N SER A 180 8.27 -5.95 2.82
CA SER A 180 7.91 -6.88 3.89
C SER A 180 6.55 -7.56 3.77
N LEU A 181 5.58 -6.93 3.10
CA LEU A 181 4.19 -7.40 3.08
C LEU A 181 3.82 -8.04 1.74
N LEU A 182 3.36 -9.28 1.75
CA LEU A 182 2.72 -9.91 0.60
C LEU A 182 1.22 -9.69 0.70
N VAL A 183 0.65 -9.08 -0.33
CA VAL A 183 -0.78 -8.75 -0.43
C VAL A 183 -1.43 -9.63 -1.47
N ALA A 184 -2.52 -10.29 -1.09
CA ALA A 184 -3.30 -11.16 -1.98
C ALA A 184 -4.75 -10.64 -2.07
N PRO A 185 -5.05 -9.68 -2.96
CA PRO A 185 -6.39 -9.12 -3.13
C PRO A 185 -7.41 -10.19 -3.49
N VAL A 186 -8.58 -10.13 -2.85
CA VAL A 186 -9.74 -10.95 -3.24
C VAL A 186 -10.44 -10.25 -4.39
N VAL A 187 -10.40 -10.85 -5.58
CA VAL A 187 -10.85 -10.24 -6.83
C VAL A 187 -12.06 -10.93 -7.45
N GLU A 188 -12.82 -11.66 -6.64
CA GLU A 188 -14.04 -12.36 -7.03
C GLU A 188 -15.11 -12.23 -5.94
N GLU A 189 -16.37 -12.25 -6.38
CA GLU A 189 -17.56 -12.09 -5.54
C GLU A 189 -17.83 -13.34 -4.67
N ASN A 190 -18.35 -13.14 -3.47
CA ASN A 190 -18.89 -14.18 -2.58
C ASN A 190 -17.88 -15.27 -2.14
N LYS A 191 -16.58 -15.00 -2.20
CA LYS A 191 -15.55 -15.95 -1.75
C LYS A 191 -15.57 -16.11 -0.23
N LYS A 192 -15.44 -17.38 0.21
CA LYS A 192 -15.28 -17.76 1.62
C LYS A 192 -13.85 -18.23 1.91
N THR A 193 -13.16 -18.67 0.86
CA THR A 193 -11.74 -19.02 0.89
C THR A 193 -11.05 -18.38 -0.29
N TRP A 194 -9.74 -18.13 -0.16
CA TRP A 194 -8.89 -17.58 -1.20
C TRP A 194 -7.58 -18.35 -1.25
N ASP A 195 -7.17 -18.73 -2.45
CA ASP A 195 -5.90 -19.41 -2.63
C ASP A 195 -4.79 -18.38 -2.76
N VAL A 196 -3.76 -18.49 -1.93
CA VAL A 196 -2.60 -17.61 -1.89
C VAL A 196 -1.33 -18.43 -2.07
N TYR A 197 -0.45 -17.94 -2.93
CA TYR A 197 0.87 -18.52 -3.08
C TYR A 197 1.89 -17.82 -2.20
N LEU A 198 2.47 -18.52 -1.22
CA LEU A 198 3.55 -18.02 -0.39
C LEU A 198 4.89 -18.52 -0.96
N PRO A 199 5.71 -17.62 -1.57
CA PRO A 199 7.04 -17.98 -2.04
C PRO A 199 7.96 -18.41 -0.90
N GLU A 200 9.06 -19.11 -1.22
CA GLU A 200 10.07 -19.43 -0.22
C GLU A 200 10.64 -18.18 0.43
N ASN A 201 10.57 -18.11 1.75
CA ASN A 201 11.19 -17.05 2.53
C ASN A 201 11.95 -17.66 3.71
N LYS A 202 13.19 -17.20 3.93
CA LYS A 202 13.97 -17.64 5.10
C LYS A 202 13.19 -17.32 6.38
N GLY A 203 12.91 -18.34 7.17
CA GLY A 203 12.17 -18.23 8.42
C GLY A 203 10.64 -18.24 8.26
N GLY A 204 10.08 -18.37 7.04
CA GLY A 204 8.63 -18.50 6.81
C GLY A 204 7.89 -17.17 6.75
N TRP A 205 6.58 -17.22 6.99
CA TRP A 205 5.64 -16.11 6.89
C TRP A 205 4.78 -15.99 8.14
N TYR A 206 4.15 -14.84 8.30
CA TYR A 206 3.14 -14.60 9.33
C TYR A 206 1.88 -14.04 8.70
N ASP A 207 0.72 -14.49 9.14
CA ASP A 207 -0.52 -13.79 8.84
C ASP A 207 -0.49 -12.40 9.50
N PHE A 208 -0.70 -11.35 8.70
CA PHE A 208 -0.60 -9.96 9.16
C PHE A 208 -1.63 -9.61 10.23
N TRP A 209 -2.84 -10.21 10.14
CA TRP A 209 -3.96 -9.86 10.98
C TRP A 209 -3.94 -10.59 12.33
N THR A 210 -3.58 -11.86 12.30
CA THR A 210 -3.60 -12.73 13.48
C THR A 210 -2.24 -12.90 14.14
N GLY A 211 -1.16 -12.66 13.40
CA GLY A 211 0.20 -12.98 13.84
C GLY A 211 0.52 -14.48 13.80
N GLN A 212 -0.34 -15.31 13.22
CA GLN A 212 -0.10 -16.74 13.10
C GLN A 212 1.10 -17.02 12.20
N PHE A 213 2.03 -17.84 12.69
CA PHE A 213 3.20 -18.26 11.94
C PHE A 213 2.88 -19.36 10.92
N ILE A 214 3.48 -19.29 9.74
CA ILE A 214 3.36 -20.22 8.63
C ILE A 214 4.75 -20.60 8.14
N ALA A 215 5.20 -21.80 8.50
CA ALA A 215 6.56 -22.27 8.17
C ALA A 215 6.73 -22.65 6.69
N GLU A 216 5.67 -23.14 6.07
CA GLU A 216 5.74 -23.77 4.75
C GLU A 216 5.45 -22.80 3.63
N LYS A 217 6.26 -22.87 2.55
CA LYS A 217 5.96 -22.24 1.26
C LYS A 217 4.84 -22.94 0.49
N GLY A 218 4.40 -22.36 -0.60
CA GLY A 218 3.45 -22.95 -1.55
C GLY A 218 2.02 -22.45 -1.36
N TRP A 219 1.10 -23.11 -1.99
CA TRP A 219 -0.30 -22.74 -1.97
C TRP A 219 -0.92 -22.92 -0.59
N LYS A 220 -1.65 -21.89 -0.17
CA LYS A 220 -2.44 -21.87 1.06
C LYS A 220 -3.86 -21.44 0.73
N GLN A 221 -4.82 -22.27 1.11
CA GLN A 221 -6.22 -21.86 1.09
C GLN A 221 -6.55 -21.18 2.42
N VAL A 222 -6.84 -19.89 2.37
CA VAL A 222 -7.12 -19.09 3.57
C VAL A 222 -8.60 -18.71 3.63
N PRO A 223 -9.23 -18.72 4.81
CA PRO A 223 -10.59 -18.22 4.96
C PRO A 223 -10.62 -16.72 4.75
N VAL A 224 -11.64 -16.24 4.03
CA VAL A 224 -11.84 -14.81 3.81
C VAL A 224 -13.24 -14.36 4.20
N THR A 225 -13.32 -13.17 4.73
CA THR A 225 -14.55 -12.48 5.11
C THR A 225 -14.56 -11.09 4.48
N LEU A 226 -15.62 -10.33 4.69
CA LEU A 226 -15.66 -8.93 4.26
C LEU A 226 -14.80 -7.99 5.13
N GLU A 227 -14.24 -8.50 6.23
CA GLU A 227 -13.48 -7.66 7.18
C GLU A 227 -12.11 -7.24 6.62
N GLN A 228 -11.47 -8.10 5.80
CA GLN A 228 -10.09 -7.91 5.34
C GLN A 228 -9.77 -8.77 4.12
N ILE A 229 -8.67 -8.45 3.44
CA ILE A 229 -8.04 -9.31 2.42
C ILE A 229 -6.85 -10.04 3.04
N PRO A 230 -6.42 -11.20 2.51
CA PRO A 230 -5.21 -11.87 2.96
C PRO A 230 -3.97 -10.99 2.76
N VAL A 231 -3.18 -10.85 3.82
CA VAL A 231 -1.89 -10.17 3.84
C VAL A 231 -0.94 -10.97 4.72
N PHE A 232 0.30 -11.15 4.27
CA PHE A 232 1.31 -11.91 4.98
C PHE A 232 2.58 -11.08 5.16
N VAL A 233 3.28 -11.33 6.26
CA VAL A 233 4.52 -10.65 6.63
C VAL A 233 5.68 -11.65 6.56
N LYS A 234 6.78 -11.27 5.91
CA LYS A 234 8.01 -12.09 5.92
C LYS A 234 8.54 -12.24 7.34
N ALA A 235 9.01 -13.43 7.71
CA ALA A 235 9.85 -13.59 8.91
C ALA A 235 11.14 -12.75 8.77
N GLY A 236 11.67 -12.24 9.87
CA GLY A 236 12.76 -11.27 9.91
C GLY A 236 12.30 -9.81 9.72
N THR A 237 10.99 -9.57 9.52
CA THR A 237 10.48 -8.20 9.38
C THR A 237 10.40 -7.48 10.70
N ILE A 238 10.83 -6.22 10.69
CA ILE A 238 10.58 -5.23 11.75
C ILE A 238 9.60 -4.21 11.16
N LEU A 239 8.36 -4.20 11.65
CA LEU A 239 7.27 -3.40 11.08
C LEU A 239 6.83 -2.32 12.07
N PRO A 240 7.07 -1.04 11.77
CA PRO A 240 6.62 0.07 12.59
C PRO A 240 5.14 0.39 12.30
N PHE A 241 4.36 0.61 13.34
CA PHE A 241 2.99 1.08 13.30
C PHE A 241 2.85 2.37 14.09
N ALA A 242 2.05 3.31 13.62
CA ALA A 242 1.57 4.42 14.44
C ALA A 242 0.55 3.91 15.48
N ASP A 243 0.74 4.28 16.73
CA ASP A 243 -0.12 3.85 17.85
C ASP A 243 -1.32 4.78 17.97
N GLY A 244 -2.49 4.32 17.57
CA GLY A 244 -3.72 5.09 17.67
C GLY A 244 -4.69 4.92 16.51
N LYS A 245 -5.71 5.78 16.52
CA LYS A 245 -6.67 5.95 15.41
C LYS A 245 -6.62 7.40 14.98
N PHE A 246 -6.42 7.62 13.69
CA PHE A 246 -6.10 8.95 13.17
C PHE A 246 -7.12 9.39 12.14
N GLN A 247 -7.32 10.71 12.03
CA GLN A 247 -8.14 11.35 11.01
C GLN A 247 -7.30 12.06 9.94
N THR A 248 -6.01 12.25 10.21
CA THR A 248 -5.07 12.91 9.29
C THR A 248 -3.73 12.18 9.27
N THR A 249 -3.00 12.33 8.17
CA THR A 249 -1.63 11.80 8.04
C THR A 249 -0.66 12.51 8.99
N GLN A 250 -0.88 13.79 9.28
CA GLN A 250 -0.08 14.53 10.25
C GLN A 250 -0.18 13.91 11.65
N ALA A 251 -1.41 13.65 12.12
CA ALA A 251 -1.61 13.02 13.43
C ALA A 251 -0.98 11.61 13.50
N ALA A 252 -0.99 10.86 12.41
CA ALA A 252 -0.33 9.56 12.33
C ALA A 252 1.21 9.67 12.30
N ALA A 253 1.75 10.73 11.70
CA ALA A 253 3.18 11.00 11.66
C ALA A 253 3.75 11.40 13.03
N GLU A 254 2.96 12.12 13.83
CA GLU A 254 3.32 12.59 15.18
C GLU A 254 3.08 11.55 16.27
N ALA A 255 2.50 10.38 15.95
CA ALA A 255 2.15 9.35 16.91
C ALA A 255 3.37 8.58 17.41
N ASN A 256 3.26 8.02 18.61
CA ASN A 256 4.19 7.00 19.09
C ASN A 256 4.15 5.77 18.18
N TRP A 257 5.24 5.00 18.18
CA TRP A 257 5.30 3.79 17.35
C TRP A 257 5.15 2.52 18.19
N ILE A 258 4.44 1.57 17.62
CA ILE A 258 4.47 0.16 18.02
C ILE A 258 5.39 -0.55 17.03
N ILE A 259 6.51 -1.08 17.51
CA ILE A 259 7.44 -1.85 16.68
C ILE A 259 7.13 -3.34 16.86
N LYS A 260 6.68 -3.99 15.78
CA LYS A 260 6.45 -5.43 15.75
C LYS A 260 7.60 -6.13 15.06
N VAL A 261 8.18 -7.14 15.72
CA VAL A 261 9.19 -8.03 15.13
C VAL A 261 8.52 -9.36 14.81
N PHE A 262 8.68 -9.79 13.57
CA PHE A 262 8.22 -11.09 13.07
C PHE A 262 9.45 -12.02 13.02
N ALA A 263 9.68 -12.76 14.09
CA ALA A 263 10.86 -13.60 14.28
C ALA A 263 11.04 -14.71 13.22
N GLY A 264 12.11 -15.52 13.32
CA GLY A 264 12.44 -16.62 12.41
C GLY A 264 13.57 -16.34 11.42
N ALA A 265 14.01 -15.09 11.33
CA ALA A 265 15.22 -14.68 10.61
C ALA A 265 15.74 -13.35 11.16
N ASP A 266 17.04 -13.09 10.98
CA ASP A 266 17.60 -11.76 11.24
C ASP A 266 16.96 -10.72 10.34
N GLY A 267 16.79 -9.50 10.85
CA GLY A 267 16.15 -8.41 10.14
C GLY A 267 16.77 -7.05 10.40
N THR A 268 16.55 -6.16 9.45
CA THR A 268 16.92 -4.75 9.60
C THR A 268 15.88 -3.88 8.95
N TYR A 269 15.48 -2.82 9.61
CA TYR A 269 14.59 -1.81 9.05
C TYR A 269 15.02 -0.41 9.47
N THR A 270 14.87 0.56 8.59
CA THR A 270 15.15 1.97 8.91
C THR A 270 13.88 2.77 8.76
N VAL A 271 13.45 3.39 9.84
CA VAL A 271 12.36 4.36 9.83
C VAL A 271 12.94 5.73 9.49
N TYR A 272 12.34 6.36 8.49
CA TYR A 272 12.69 7.70 8.04
C TYR A 272 11.67 8.71 8.55
N GLU A 273 12.16 9.85 9.05
CA GLU A 273 11.34 10.97 9.48
C GLU A 273 11.92 12.30 9.01
N ASP A 274 11.04 13.19 8.56
CA ASP A 274 11.31 14.59 8.29
C ASP A 274 10.08 15.44 8.62
N ASP A 275 10.09 16.72 8.29
CA ASP A 275 8.95 17.63 8.52
C ASP A 275 7.66 17.24 7.76
N GLY A 276 7.76 16.51 6.64
CA GLY A 276 6.63 16.05 5.83
C GLY A 276 6.07 17.10 4.86
N THR A 277 6.32 18.39 5.06
CA THR A 277 5.67 19.48 4.32
C THR A 277 6.62 20.35 3.51
N ASN A 278 7.87 20.48 3.93
CA ASN A 278 8.90 21.33 3.32
C ASN A 278 10.00 20.53 2.62
N TYR A 279 11.03 21.20 2.12
CA TYR A 279 12.18 20.63 1.43
C TYR A 279 13.46 20.60 2.27
N ASP A 280 13.39 20.74 3.58
CA ASP A 280 14.57 20.77 4.44
C ASP A 280 15.32 19.45 4.47
N TYR A 281 14.67 18.33 4.11
CA TYR A 281 15.33 17.04 3.88
C TYR A 281 16.42 17.12 2.80
N GLU A 282 16.31 17.99 1.79
CA GLU A 282 17.34 18.23 0.77
C GLU A 282 18.61 18.85 1.38
N LYS A 283 18.50 19.44 2.56
CA LYS A 283 19.60 20.03 3.37
C LYS A 283 20.08 19.09 4.47
N GLY A 284 19.59 17.84 4.49
CA GLY A 284 19.95 16.84 5.50
C GLY A 284 19.13 16.92 6.80
N LEU A 285 18.06 17.70 6.85
CA LEU A 285 17.19 17.80 8.02
C LEU A 285 16.14 16.68 8.00
N TYR A 286 16.59 15.49 8.34
CA TYR A 286 15.77 14.29 8.52
C TYR A 286 16.43 13.34 9.53
N SER A 287 15.70 12.37 10.01
CA SER A 287 16.19 11.31 10.89
C SER A 287 16.05 9.95 10.24
N ASN A 288 17.04 9.09 10.48
CA ASN A 288 17.00 7.66 10.19
C ASN A 288 17.16 6.89 11.50
N ILE A 289 16.12 6.18 11.91
CA ILE A 289 16.15 5.34 13.10
C ILE A 289 16.23 3.89 12.63
N ARG A 290 17.37 3.25 12.88
CA ARG A 290 17.65 1.89 12.42
C ARG A 290 17.35 0.88 13.50
N PHE A 291 16.57 -0.11 13.14
CA PHE A 291 16.21 -1.28 13.93
C PHE A 291 16.94 -2.50 13.37
N ILE A 292 17.58 -3.28 14.23
CA ILE A 292 18.31 -4.50 13.86
C ILE A 292 17.82 -5.61 14.78
N TRP A 293 17.25 -6.66 14.21
CA TRP A 293 16.81 -7.86 14.91
C TRP A 293 17.83 -8.97 14.72
N ASN A 294 18.32 -9.51 15.85
CA ASN A 294 19.12 -10.74 15.87
C ASN A 294 18.23 -11.89 16.37
N ASP A 295 17.84 -12.76 15.46
CA ASP A 295 16.86 -13.81 15.76
C ASP A 295 17.40 -14.85 16.73
N ALA A 296 18.67 -15.25 16.57
CA ALA A 296 19.31 -16.23 17.45
C ALA A 296 19.43 -15.76 18.92
N ARG A 297 19.55 -14.43 19.12
CA ARG A 297 19.65 -13.83 20.45
C ARG A 297 18.32 -13.30 20.97
N ASN A 298 17.28 -13.29 20.15
CA ASN A 298 15.99 -12.64 20.47
C ASN A 298 16.19 -11.17 20.93
N GLU A 299 17.05 -10.42 20.22
CA GLU A 299 17.50 -9.09 20.59
C GLU A 299 17.20 -8.06 19.50
N LEU A 300 16.54 -6.96 19.89
CA LEU A 300 16.30 -5.81 19.02
C LEU A 300 17.22 -4.66 19.43
N THR A 301 18.12 -4.26 18.53
CA THR A 301 18.98 -3.10 18.70
C THR A 301 18.40 -1.91 17.94
N ILE A 302 18.39 -0.73 18.57
CA ILE A 302 17.91 0.52 17.99
C ILE A 302 19.08 1.51 17.96
N THR A 303 19.35 2.08 16.78
CA THR A 303 20.39 3.10 16.58
C THR A 303 19.86 4.29 15.78
N ARG A 304 20.47 5.44 15.99
CA ARG A 304 20.10 6.69 15.30
C ARG A 304 21.32 7.26 14.57
#